data_5b5411931f57b4a8812a843737c4c9ec
#
_entry.id   5b5411931f57b4a8812a843737c4c9ec
#
_cell.length_a   1.000
_cell.length_b   1.000
_cell.length_c   1.000
_cell.angle_alpha   90.00
_cell.angle_beta   90.00
_cell.angle_gamma   90.00
#
_symmetry.space_group_name_H-M   'P 1'
#
loop_
_entity.id
_entity.type
_entity.pdbx_description
1 polymer ?
#
loop_
_entity_poly.entity_id
_entity_poly.type
_entity_poly.pdbx_seq_one_letter_code
_entity_poly.pdbx_strand_id
1 'polypeptide(L)'
;MIIAGFQSGHDVGYCLLKDGVPIIHEELERFIREKEPLGDGLDMLFQRLPDVDLENISHFSYGNPGGMLGKWADRCGKKEPRDKMNKLISQNDGKFFIIGHHQSHAANAFFSSNYDEALIITIDGSGTDKKDWNDVTSEATIDNSFSTAFTFWKGKGLDIEPIERIPMQKITIGSPWRIYTREIFGLSSGHPYGLAAGTVMAMASVGDSEKYWKDFYNSFKAGGGGPSSHTMENCRKYKPIADKSEQDAFDVAAGIQKATEVIAKEIMSPYIEKYNPKHICMSGGVVLNSVMVGKMYDWYPNVEQIYVCPVPYDGGLAIGSAQYVYHQILRNPRVEWKDNTSPYLGNLYTEDDINSALSKYENKIEITDSSDEDVVELLTEQNIISVFGGGSESGRRALGNRSILCDPRSPDMKSIVNEKVKHRQWFRPFAPSILRESVKDWFYKDVDSPYMTTVLDWKEEVKDKVPAVVHLNGTARLQTVTENDNKWYYNFIKRFEDKTGVPIVLNTSFNDREPIVETPEHAINCFMGTNIDYLYFYDLKLLICKKKV
;
A
#
# COMPACT_ATOMS: atom_id res chain seq x y z
N MET A 1 10.11 -14.10 21.69
CA MET A 1 8.73 -13.58 22.01
C MET A 1 7.96 -13.41 20.71
N ILE A 2 6.76 -13.97 20.63
CA ILE A 2 5.90 -13.81 19.44
C ILE A 2 4.66 -13.02 19.86
N ILE A 3 4.37 -11.94 19.11
CA ILE A 3 3.16 -11.13 19.27
C ILE A 3 2.33 -11.27 18.00
N ALA A 4 1.06 -11.65 18.15
CA ALA A 4 0.11 -11.69 17.05
C ALA A 4 -0.69 -10.39 17.03
N GLY A 5 -0.49 -9.60 15.97
CA GLY A 5 -1.33 -8.45 15.66
C GLY A 5 -2.40 -8.82 14.63
N PHE A 6 -3.59 -8.27 14.75
CA PHE A 6 -4.63 -8.51 13.77
C PHE A 6 -5.56 -7.30 13.59
N GLN A 7 -6.25 -7.29 12.46
CA GLN A 7 -7.15 -6.22 12.02
C GLN A 7 -8.40 -6.87 11.43
N SER A 8 -9.56 -6.36 11.80
CA SER A 8 -10.87 -6.82 11.34
C SER A 8 -11.68 -5.66 10.77
N GLY A 9 -12.64 -5.95 9.92
CA GLY A 9 -13.44 -4.96 9.23
C GLY A 9 -13.20 -5.02 7.72
N HIS A 10 -12.67 -3.98 7.12
CA HIS A 10 -12.09 -3.99 5.78
C HIS A 10 -10.56 -4.09 5.87
N ASP A 11 -9.89 -4.46 4.79
CA ASP A 11 -8.43 -4.69 4.76
C ASP A 11 -7.98 -5.69 5.85
N VAL A 12 -8.70 -6.80 5.93
CA VAL A 12 -8.53 -7.82 6.97
C VAL A 12 -7.18 -8.51 6.84
N GLY A 13 -6.48 -8.64 7.97
CA GLY A 13 -5.20 -9.32 7.99
C GLY A 13 -4.67 -9.59 9.39
N TYR A 14 -3.57 -10.30 9.44
CA TYR A 14 -2.81 -10.52 10.67
C TYR A 14 -1.30 -10.41 10.42
N CYS A 15 -0.56 -10.18 11.50
CA CYS A 15 0.89 -10.14 11.52
C CYS A 15 1.42 -10.97 12.69
N LEU A 16 2.48 -11.73 12.47
CA LEU A 16 3.31 -12.28 13.54
C LEU A 16 4.59 -11.46 13.65
N LEU A 17 4.79 -10.87 14.80
CA LEU A 17 6.00 -10.15 15.18
C LEU A 17 6.84 -11.07 16.09
N LYS A 18 8.02 -11.48 15.63
CA LYS A 18 8.96 -12.28 16.41
C LYS A 18 10.16 -11.44 16.80
N ASP A 19 10.36 -11.28 18.11
CA ASP A 19 11.49 -10.52 18.68
C ASP A 19 11.67 -9.12 18.04
N GLY A 20 10.55 -8.44 17.76
CA GLY A 20 10.50 -7.10 17.18
C GLY A 20 10.49 -7.04 15.64
N VAL A 21 10.66 -8.17 14.96
CA VAL A 21 10.68 -8.25 13.49
C VAL A 21 9.37 -8.88 13.00
N PRO A 22 8.63 -8.23 12.09
CA PRO A 22 7.52 -8.88 11.38
C PRO A 22 8.06 -10.05 10.56
N ILE A 23 7.53 -11.26 10.79
CA ILE A 23 7.95 -12.47 10.06
C ILE A 23 6.88 -12.97 9.09
N ILE A 24 5.62 -12.63 9.34
CA ILE A 24 4.48 -12.92 8.46
C ILE A 24 3.52 -11.73 8.55
N HIS A 25 3.01 -11.32 7.40
CA HIS A 25 1.85 -10.44 7.29
C HIS A 25 0.99 -10.90 6.11
N GLU A 26 -0.22 -11.32 6.40
CA GLU A 26 -1.16 -11.81 5.40
C GLU A 26 -2.45 -10.99 5.40
N GLU A 27 -2.96 -10.72 4.21
CA GLU A 27 -4.23 -10.02 3.98
C GLU A 27 -5.24 -10.98 3.32
N LEU A 28 -6.46 -11.01 3.85
CA LEU A 28 -7.53 -11.92 3.39
C LEU A 28 -7.80 -11.80 1.88
N GLU A 29 -7.68 -10.60 1.31
CA GLU A 29 -7.89 -10.35 -0.11
C GLU A 29 -7.02 -11.24 -1.02
N ARG A 30 -5.79 -11.56 -0.57
CA ARG A 30 -4.84 -12.38 -1.34
C ARG A 30 -5.30 -13.82 -1.50
N PHE A 31 -6.07 -14.35 -0.55
CA PHE A 31 -6.50 -15.75 -0.53
C PHE A 31 -7.88 -15.94 -1.14
N ILE A 32 -8.84 -15.07 -0.82
CA ILE A 32 -10.20 -15.18 -1.38
C ILE A 32 -10.35 -14.51 -2.73
N ARG A 33 -9.31 -13.84 -3.23
CA ARG A 33 -9.24 -13.15 -4.54
C ARG A 33 -10.26 -12.03 -4.71
N GLU A 34 -10.69 -11.40 -3.62
CA GLU A 34 -11.59 -10.24 -3.60
C GLU A 34 -10.88 -9.06 -2.96
N LYS A 35 -10.93 -7.88 -3.60
CA LYS A 35 -10.30 -6.67 -3.07
C LYS A 35 -11.05 -6.12 -1.88
N GLU A 36 -10.30 -5.75 -0.84
CA GLU A 36 -10.80 -5.09 0.37
C GLU A 36 -12.01 -5.81 1.01
N PRO A 37 -11.97 -7.14 1.19
CA PRO A 37 -13.10 -7.89 1.71
C PRO A 37 -13.39 -7.51 3.15
N LEU A 38 -14.65 -7.68 3.54
CA LEU A 38 -15.03 -7.61 4.95
C LEU A 38 -14.80 -8.95 5.62
N GLY A 39 -14.17 -8.93 6.80
CA GLY A 39 -13.91 -10.17 7.52
C GLY A 39 -13.37 -9.96 8.93
N ASP A 40 -12.92 -11.06 9.51
CA ASP A 40 -12.36 -11.13 10.84
C ASP A 40 -10.90 -11.58 10.80
N GLY A 41 -9.99 -10.70 11.23
CA GLY A 41 -8.56 -10.99 11.27
C GLY A 41 -8.18 -12.06 12.29
N LEU A 42 -8.97 -12.22 13.37
CA LEU A 42 -8.78 -13.29 14.35
C LEU A 42 -9.15 -14.65 13.77
N ASP A 43 -10.27 -14.74 13.04
CA ASP A 43 -10.64 -15.99 12.35
C ASP A 43 -9.58 -16.35 11.31
N MET A 44 -9.07 -15.37 10.56
CA MET A 44 -8.01 -15.58 9.60
C MET A 44 -6.73 -16.10 10.27
N LEU A 45 -6.31 -15.51 11.40
CA LEU A 45 -5.16 -15.95 12.18
C LEU A 45 -5.28 -17.43 12.55
N PHE A 46 -6.42 -17.84 13.15
CA PHE A 46 -6.64 -19.20 13.59
C PHE A 46 -6.78 -20.22 12.45
N GLN A 47 -7.26 -19.80 11.29
CA GLN A 47 -7.38 -20.70 10.13
C GLN A 47 -6.05 -20.90 9.39
N ARG A 48 -5.16 -19.90 9.45
CA ARG A 48 -3.93 -19.90 8.67
C ARG A 48 -2.71 -20.42 9.42
N LEU A 49 -2.70 -20.31 10.74
CA LEU A 49 -1.57 -20.76 11.56
C LEU A 49 -1.80 -22.18 12.07
N PRO A 50 -0.81 -23.07 11.98
CA PRO A 50 -0.81 -24.36 12.67
C PRO A 50 -0.95 -24.19 14.20
N ASP A 51 -1.58 -25.17 14.88
CA ASP A 51 -1.79 -25.13 16.33
C ASP A 51 -0.50 -24.91 17.13
N VAL A 52 0.61 -25.48 16.65
CA VAL A 52 1.95 -25.29 17.27
C VAL A 52 2.39 -23.83 17.27
N ASP A 53 2.07 -23.08 16.23
CA ASP A 53 2.42 -21.66 16.15
C ASP A 53 1.51 -20.82 17.04
N LEU A 54 0.25 -21.19 17.17
CA LEU A 54 -0.71 -20.54 18.08
C LEU A 54 -0.29 -20.68 19.55
N GLU A 55 0.20 -21.84 19.97
CA GLU A 55 0.68 -22.09 21.35
C GLU A 55 1.92 -21.25 21.71
N ASN A 56 2.71 -20.83 20.71
CA ASN A 56 3.90 -20.02 20.91
C ASN A 56 3.62 -18.50 20.99
N ILE A 57 2.39 -18.07 20.75
CA ILE A 57 2.01 -16.65 20.83
C ILE A 57 1.99 -16.23 22.30
N SER A 58 2.86 -15.27 22.62
CA SER A 58 2.98 -14.74 23.98
C SER A 58 1.98 -13.63 24.28
N HIS A 59 1.65 -12.79 23.27
CA HIS A 59 0.74 -11.65 23.39
C HIS A 59 -0.09 -11.49 22.13
N PHE A 60 -1.27 -10.88 22.29
CA PHE A 60 -2.15 -10.50 21.21
C PHE A 60 -2.34 -8.98 21.17
N SER A 61 -2.48 -8.42 19.97
CA SER A 61 -2.79 -7.01 19.79
C SER A 61 -3.85 -6.80 18.70
N TYR A 62 -4.76 -5.88 18.94
CA TYR A 62 -5.80 -5.49 18.01
C TYR A 62 -5.70 -4.01 17.69
N GLY A 63 -5.54 -3.69 16.40
CA GLY A 63 -5.22 -2.33 15.93
C GLY A 63 -6.40 -1.49 15.45
N ASN A 64 -7.64 -2.03 15.45
CA ASN A 64 -8.81 -1.31 14.96
C ASN A 64 -10.01 -1.40 15.93
N PRO A 65 -10.01 -0.67 17.05
CA PRO A 65 -11.08 -0.75 18.05
C PRO A 65 -12.49 -0.52 17.49
N GLY A 66 -12.62 0.29 16.44
CA GLY A 66 -13.91 0.57 15.79
C GLY A 66 -14.44 -0.55 14.93
N GLY A 67 -13.59 -1.48 14.50
CA GLY A 67 -13.94 -2.57 13.61
C GLY A 67 -14.88 -3.61 14.26
N MET A 68 -14.37 -4.34 15.25
CA MET A 68 -15.11 -5.46 15.87
C MET A 68 -15.77 -5.11 17.19
N LEU A 69 -15.18 -4.20 17.96
CA LEU A 69 -15.65 -3.82 19.29
C LEU A 69 -16.55 -2.58 19.28
N GLY A 70 -16.58 -1.83 18.16
CA GLY A 70 -17.34 -0.60 18.02
C GLY A 70 -18.76 -0.79 17.47
N LYS A 71 -19.52 0.31 17.43
CA LYS A 71 -20.90 0.38 16.87
C LYS A 71 -21.01 -0.12 15.42
N TRP A 72 -19.91 -0.19 14.69
CA TRP A 72 -19.89 -0.70 13.33
C TRP A 72 -20.15 -2.22 13.30
N ALA A 73 -19.57 -2.99 14.22
CA ALA A 73 -19.84 -4.42 14.36
C ALA A 73 -21.33 -4.69 14.63
N ASP A 74 -21.95 -3.87 15.48
CA ASP A 74 -23.38 -3.96 15.80
C ASP A 74 -24.25 -3.68 14.56
N ARG A 75 -23.86 -2.68 13.75
CA ARG A 75 -24.58 -2.34 12.49
C ARG A 75 -24.47 -3.39 11.43
N CYS A 76 -23.36 -4.13 11.39
CA CYS A 76 -23.13 -5.21 10.43
C CYS A 76 -23.71 -6.55 10.88
N GLY A 77 -24.35 -6.63 12.06
CA GLY A 77 -24.96 -7.86 12.59
C GLY A 77 -23.95 -8.95 12.96
N LYS A 78 -22.68 -8.61 13.07
CA LYS A 78 -21.58 -9.55 13.33
C LYS A 78 -21.34 -9.74 14.84
N LYS A 79 -22.24 -10.46 15.52
CA LYS A 79 -22.09 -10.75 16.96
C LYS A 79 -21.05 -11.85 17.21
N GLU A 80 -20.99 -12.87 16.37
CA GLU A 80 -20.13 -14.04 16.56
C GLU A 80 -18.63 -13.70 16.64
N PRO A 81 -18.03 -12.90 15.74
CA PRO A 81 -16.64 -12.48 15.87
C PRO A 81 -16.36 -11.70 17.15
N ARG A 82 -17.29 -10.86 17.58
CA ARG A 82 -17.17 -10.09 18.83
C ARG A 82 -17.15 -11.01 20.05
N ASP A 83 -17.98 -12.04 20.07
CA ASP A 83 -18.05 -13.00 21.17
C ASP A 83 -16.76 -13.83 21.24
N LYS A 84 -16.20 -14.25 20.09
CA LYS A 84 -14.88 -14.92 20.01
C LYS A 84 -13.76 -14.02 20.53
N MET A 85 -13.75 -12.74 20.14
CA MET A 85 -12.78 -11.77 20.61
C MET A 85 -12.88 -11.57 22.13
N ASN A 86 -14.07 -11.37 22.66
CA ASN A 86 -14.29 -11.23 24.12
C ASN A 86 -13.83 -12.46 24.87
N LYS A 87 -14.04 -13.67 24.33
CA LYS A 87 -13.56 -14.91 24.90
C LYS A 87 -12.02 -14.95 24.93
N LEU A 88 -11.37 -14.60 23.81
CA LEU A 88 -9.91 -14.55 23.73
C LEU A 88 -9.34 -13.55 24.74
N ILE A 89 -9.93 -12.37 24.86
CA ILE A 89 -9.55 -11.35 25.85
C ILE A 89 -9.60 -11.94 27.26
N SER A 90 -10.74 -12.56 27.63
CA SER A 90 -10.92 -13.12 28.98
C SER A 90 -9.98 -14.29 29.30
N GLN A 91 -9.53 -15.05 28.28
CA GLN A 91 -8.59 -16.15 28.42
C GLN A 91 -7.12 -15.71 28.49
N ASN A 92 -6.80 -14.49 28.01
CA ASN A 92 -5.45 -13.95 27.90
C ASN A 92 -5.30 -12.63 28.67
N ASP A 93 -5.85 -12.56 29.88
CA ASP A 93 -5.76 -11.39 30.76
C ASP A 93 -4.29 -10.93 30.94
N GLY A 94 -4.07 -9.62 30.76
CA GLY A 94 -2.72 -9.02 30.77
C GLY A 94 -1.84 -9.32 29.55
N LYS A 95 -2.30 -10.12 28.59
CA LYS A 95 -1.56 -10.47 27.35
C LYS A 95 -2.28 -10.04 26.09
N PHE A 96 -3.45 -9.45 26.20
CA PHE A 96 -4.23 -8.93 25.11
C PHE A 96 -4.30 -7.41 25.20
N PHE A 97 -3.92 -6.73 24.10
CA PHE A 97 -3.87 -5.27 24.03
C PHE A 97 -4.76 -4.76 22.91
N ILE A 98 -5.47 -3.67 23.18
CA ILE A 98 -6.25 -2.93 22.21
C ILE A 98 -5.55 -1.59 21.98
N ILE A 99 -5.01 -1.38 20.79
CA ILE A 99 -4.28 -0.19 20.39
C ILE A 99 -5.20 0.70 19.54
N GLY A 100 -5.15 2.02 19.75
CA GLY A 100 -5.92 2.96 18.96
C GLY A 100 -5.58 2.88 17.46
N HIS A 101 -6.52 3.23 16.59
CA HIS A 101 -6.38 3.14 15.15
C HIS A 101 -5.18 3.99 14.65
N HIS A 102 -5.18 5.29 14.94
CA HIS A 102 -4.08 6.16 14.56
C HIS A 102 -2.77 5.86 15.32
N GLN A 103 -2.86 5.31 16.52
CA GLN A 103 -1.71 4.80 17.28
C GLN A 103 -1.03 3.65 16.55
N SER A 104 -1.83 2.69 16.03
CA SER A 104 -1.32 1.55 15.24
C SER A 104 -0.70 2.02 13.93
N HIS A 105 -1.32 2.99 13.24
CA HIS A 105 -0.71 3.62 12.07
C HIS A 105 0.63 4.30 12.38
N ALA A 106 0.71 5.07 13.47
CA ALA A 106 1.93 5.75 13.89
C ALA A 106 3.04 4.75 14.22
N ALA A 107 2.71 3.68 14.93
CA ALA A 107 3.65 2.62 15.26
C ALA A 107 4.19 1.91 14.00
N ASN A 108 3.30 1.56 13.07
CA ASN A 108 3.69 0.96 11.81
C ASN A 108 4.65 1.88 11.02
N ALA A 109 4.36 3.17 10.92
CA ALA A 109 5.25 4.11 10.22
C ALA A 109 6.59 4.27 10.93
N PHE A 110 6.60 4.45 12.25
CA PHE A 110 7.81 4.80 12.98
C PHE A 110 8.71 3.59 13.26
N PHE A 111 8.14 2.49 13.78
CA PHE A 111 8.95 1.33 14.14
C PHE A 111 9.41 0.50 12.93
N SER A 112 8.76 0.65 11.77
CA SER A 112 9.25 0.09 10.50
C SER A 112 10.29 0.97 9.81
N SER A 113 10.48 2.22 10.25
CA SER A 113 11.54 3.09 9.75
C SER A 113 12.85 2.86 10.51
N ASN A 114 13.97 3.28 9.93
CA ASN A 114 15.29 3.24 10.59
C ASN A 114 15.62 4.54 11.32
N TYR A 115 14.62 5.40 11.64
CA TYR A 115 14.88 6.69 12.28
C TYR A 115 14.71 6.62 13.80
N ASP A 116 15.71 7.12 14.53
CA ASP A 116 15.64 7.25 15.98
C ASP A 116 14.70 8.38 16.42
N GLU A 117 14.56 9.43 15.60
CA GLU A 117 13.65 10.54 15.84
C GLU A 117 12.97 10.97 14.54
N ALA A 118 11.65 11.17 14.59
CA ALA A 118 10.85 11.64 13.47
C ALA A 118 9.59 12.38 13.93
N LEU A 119 9.08 13.29 13.09
CA LEU A 119 7.70 13.72 13.15
C LEU A 119 6.86 12.64 12.45
N ILE A 120 5.84 12.11 13.16
CA ILE A 120 4.96 11.10 12.58
C ILE A 120 3.64 11.78 12.24
N ILE A 121 3.13 11.52 11.04
CA ILE A 121 1.88 12.08 10.54
C ILE A 121 0.97 10.93 10.09
N THR A 122 -0.15 10.75 10.77
CA THR A 122 -1.16 9.77 10.37
C THR A 122 -2.36 10.47 9.77
N ILE A 123 -2.74 10.09 8.53
CA ILE A 123 -3.84 10.70 7.77
C ILE A 123 -4.72 9.60 7.21
N ASP A 124 -5.95 9.50 7.73
CA ASP A 124 -6.87 8.46 7.30
C ASP A 124 -8.27 8.99 6.95
N GLY A 125 -9.12 8.12 6.39
CA GLY A 125 -10.52 8.43 6.10
C GLY A 125 -11.32 8.65 7.37
N SER A 126 -11.14 7.76 8.32
CA SER A 126 -11.63 7.87 9.71
C SER A 126 -11.06 6.74 10.55
N GLY A 127 -10.54 7.04 11.73
CA GLY A 127 -10.08 6.05 12.68
C GLY A 127 -10.79 6.18 14.02
N THR A 128 -11.17 5.05 14.63
CA THR A 128 -11.66 5.02 15.99
C THR A 128 -10.51 4.84 16.95
N ASP A 129 -10.25 5.83 17.76
CA ASP A 129 -9.22 5.80 18.77
C ASP A 129 -9.81 5.68 20.17
N LYS A 130 -8.98 5.41 21.14
CA LYS A 130 -9.34 5.42 22.53
C LYS A 130 -9.45 6.84 23.08
N LYS A 131 -10.24 7.04 24.10
CA LYS A 131 -10.35 8.32 24.80
C LYS A 131 -9.02 8.70 25.46
N ASP A 132 -8.39 7.73 26.11
CA ASP A 132 -7.04 7.85 26.66
C ASP A 132 -6.06 7.00 25.84
N TRP A 133 -5.07 7.63 25.27
CA TRP A 133 -4.02 6.96 24.49
C TRP A 133 -3.17 5.98 25.30
N ASN A 134 -3.04 6.24 26.61
CA ASN A 134 -2.23 5.40 27.50
C ASN A 134 -2.99 4.17 27.97
N ASP A 135 -4.31 4.15 27.82
CA ASP A 135 -5.10 2.98 28.16
C ASP A 135 -5.09 1.98 27.01
N VAL A 136 -4.16 1.03 27.05
CA VAL A 136 -3.96 -0.03 26.04
C VAL A 136 -4.50 -1.38 26.50
N THR A 137 -5.20 -1.43 27.64
CA THR A 137 -5.78 -2.66 28.16
C THR A 137 -6.98 -3.13 27.34
N SER A 138 -7.33 -4.42 27.48
CA SER A 138 -8.51 -5.00 26.84
C SER A 138 -9.83 -4.42 27.33
N GLU A 139 -9.84 -3.83 28.52
CA GLU A 139 -11.02 -3.17 29.13
C GLU A 139 -11.17 -1.70 28.72
N ALA A 140 -10.23 -1.18 27.95
CA ALA A 140 -10.18 0.20 27.55
C ALA A 140 -11.48 0.66 26.90
N THR A 141 -12.00 1.81 27.33
CA THR A 141 -13.20 2.42 26.80
C THR A 141 -12.94 2.93 25.38
N ILE A 142 -13.62 2.34 24.42
CA ILE A 142 -13.60 2.79 23.04
C ILE A 142 -14.47 4.03 22.92
N ASP A 143 -13.89 5.12 22.45
CA ASP A 143 -14.67 6.32 22.16
C ASP A 143 -15.29 6.25 20.76
N ASN A 144 -16.46 5.65 20.67
CA ASN A 144 -17.23 5.59 19.43
C ASN A 144 -17.82 6.95 18.99
N SER A 145 -17.71 7.99 19.81
CA SER A 145 -18.20 9.33 19.48
C SER A 145 -17.18 10.17 18.72
N PHE A 146 -15.93 9.71 18.67
CA PHE A 146 -14.82 10.47 18.14
C PHE A 146 -14.09 9.68 17.06
N SER A 147 -14.20 10.15 15.81
CA SER A 147 -13.42 9.64 14.69
C SER A 147 -12.33 10.64 14.33
N THR A 148 -11.10 10.14 14.21
CA THR A 148 -9.91 10.92 13.90
C THR A 148 -9.63 10.89 12.39
N ALA A 149 -9.21 12.03 11.83
CA ALA A 149 -8.76 12.12 10.44
C ALA A 149 -7.24 12.35 10.34
N PHE A 150 -6.69 13.14 11.26
CA PHE A 150 -5.26 13.43 11.35
C PHE A 150 -4.77 13.28 12.77
N THR A 151 -3.55 12.77 12.93
CA THR A 151 -2.83 12.89 14.20
C THR A 151 -1.35 13.16 13.92
N PHE A 152 -0.79 14.07 14.69
CA PHE A 152 0.63 14.38 14.71
C PHE A 152 1.25 13.79 15.97
N TRP A 153 2.43 13.18 15.82
CA TRP A 153 3.14 12.51 16.89
C TRP A 153 4.62 12.85 16.85
N LYS A 154 5.25 12.79 18.00
CA LYS A 154 6.70 12.77 18.13
C LYS A 154 7.14 11.34 18.36
N GLY A 155 7.94 10.79 17.45
CA GLY A 155 8.63 9.52 17.62
C GLY A 155 10.06 9.75 18.10
N LYS A 156 10.48 9.06 19.18
CA LYS A 156 11.87 9.10 19.65
C LYS A 156 12.22 7.81 20.40
N GLY A 157 13.20 7.08 19.88
CA GLY A 157 13.63 5.79 20.45
C GLY A 157 12.46 4.79 20.49
N LEU A 158 11.97 4.46 21.67
CA LEU A 158 10.84 3.54 21.88
C LEU A 158 9.50 4.25 22.08
N ASP A 159 9.48 5.58 22.08
CA ASP A 159 8.32 6.36 22.46
C ASP A 159 7.67 7.03 21.26
N ILE A 160 6.35 6.90 21.19
CA ILE A 160 5.46 7.63 20.28
C ILE A 160 4.53 8.46 21.14
N GLU A 161 4.71 9.78 21.12
CA GLU A 161 3.94 10.73 21.92
C GLU A 161 2.99 11.55 21.03
N PRO A 162 1.68 11.63 21.34
CA PRO A 162 0.76 12.44 20.57
C PRO A 162 1.03 13.93 20.77
N ILE A 163 1.06 14.68 19.66
CA ILE A 163 1.14 16.13 19.66
C ILE A 163 -0.25 16.75 19.57
N GLU A 164 -1.00 16.32 18.56
CA GLU A 164 -2.36 16.81 18.34
C GLU A 164 -3.18 15.82 17.51
N ARG A 165 -4.47 15.72 17.87
CA ARG A 165 -5.48 14.94 17.16
C ARG A 165 -6.50 15.88 16.54
N ILE A 166 -6.75 15.73 15.25
CA ILE A 166 -7.77 16.49 14.52
C ILE A 166 -8.92 15.55 14.18
N PRO A 167 -10.12 15.80 14.76
CA PRO A 167 -11.29 14.98 14.48
C PRO A 167 -11.81 15.22 13.06
N MET A 168 -12.36 14.17 12.46
CA MET A 168 -12.92 14.23 11.11
C MET A 168 -14.10 15.20 10.98
N GLN A 169 -14.75 15.58 12.09
CA GLN A 169 -15.79 16.61 12.13
C GLN A 169 -15.26 18.01 11.81
N LYS A 170 -13.97 18.25 12.04
CA LYS A 170 -13.32 19.53 11.70
C LYS A 170 -12.79 19.54 10.28
N ILE A 171 -12.15 18.45 9.87
CA ILE A 171 -11.48 18.29 8.58
C ILE A 171 -11.42 16.82 8.22
N THR A 172 -11.68 16.49 6.95
CA THR A 172 -11.48 15.12 6.44
C THR A 172 -11.16 15.14 4.95
N ILE A 173 -10.20 14.31 4.54
CA ILE A 173 -9.82 14.10 3.13
C ILE A 173 -10.29 12.74 2.64
N GLY A 174 -9.94 11.67 3.34
CA GLY A 174 -10.13 10.31 2.86
C GLY A 174 -11.59 9.91 2.67
N SER A 175 -12.47 10.28 3.62
CA SER A 175 -13.90 9.98 3.50
C SER A 175 -14.56 10.64 2.28
N PRO A 176 -14.38 11.94 1.99
CA PRO A 176 -14.85 12.54 0.73
C PRO A 176 -14.22 11.91 -0.52
N TRP A 177 -12.91 11.60 -0.51
CA TRP A 177 -12.27 10.92 -1.64
C TRP A 177 -12.98 9.63 -2.02
N ARG A 178 -13.31 8.80 -1.03
CA ARG A 178 -14.08 7.57 -1.23
C ARG A 178 -15.43 7.84 -1.89
N ILE A 179 -16.15 8.84 -1.37
CA ILE A 179 -17.47 9.20 -1.87
C ILE A 179 -17.38 9.74 -3.31
N TYR A 180 -16.43 10.64 -3.60
CA TYR A 180 -16.22 11.17 -4.95
C TYR A 180 -15.84 10.10 -5.95
N THR A 181 -14.91 9.20 -5.58
CA THR A 181 -14.50 8.08 -6.43
C THR A 181 -15.71 7.24 -6.87
N ARG A 182 -16.62 6.95 -5.95
CA ARG A 182 -17.82 6.15 -6.22
C ARG A 182 -18.93 6.95 -6.90
N GLU A 183 -19.30 8.10 -6.33
CA GLU A 183 -20.51 8.81 -6.74
C GLU A 183 -20.30 9.69 -7.98
N ILE A 184 -19.13 10.29 -8.19
CA ILE A 184 -18.84 11.10 -9.37
C ILE A 184 -18.39 10.20 -10.53
N PHE A 185 -17.42 9.33 -10.29
CA PHE A 185 -16.76 8.57 -11.35
C PHE A 185 -17.27 7.13 -11.53
N GLY A 186 -18.12 6.63 -10.64
CA GLY A 186 -18.61 5.25 -10.71
C GLY A 186 -17.51 4.18 -10.53
N LEU A 187 -16.39 4.55 -9.93
CA LEU A 187 -15.20 3.71 -9.80
C LEU A 187 -15.20 3.01 -8.43
N SER A 188 -15.95 1.92 -8.31
CA SER A 188 -15.87 1.02 -7.16
C SER A 188 -15.29 -0.33 -7.58
N SER A 189 -14.56 -1.00 -6.71
CA SER A 189 -14.00 -2.33 -6.96
C SER A 189 -14.93 -3.48 -6.51
N GLY A 190 -16.23 -3.29 -6.62
CA GLY A 190 -17.23 -4.34 -6.36
C GLY A 190 -17.74 -4.44 -4.93
N HIS A 191 -17.03 -3.90 -3.95
CA HIS A 191 -17.45 -3.80 -2.55
C HIS A 191 -17.72 -2.33 -2.17
N PRO A 192 -18.67 -2.01 -1.24
CA PRO A 192 -18.96 -0.63 -0.82
C PRO A 192 -17.75 0.16 -0.33
N TYR A 193 -16.71 -0.52 0.11
CA TYR A 193 -15.45 0.07 0.59
C TYR A 193 -14.30 -0.07 -0.41
N GLY A 194 -14.46 -0.90 -1.45
CA GLY A 194 -13.45 -1.09 -2.49
C GLY A 194 -13.26 0.14 -3.35
N LEU A 195 -12.02 0.66 -3.41
CA LEU A 195 -11.73 1.96 -4.00
C LEU A 195 -10.76 1.89 -5.17
N ALA A 196 -11.18 2.49 -6.28
CA ALA A 196 -10.28 2.80 -7.39
C ALA A 196 -9.74 4.24 -7.30
N ALA A 197 -9.46 4.76 -6.10
CA ALA A 197 -8.95 6.13 -5.90
C ALA A 197 -7.66 6.41 -6.68
N GLY A 198 -6.81 5.40 -6.87
CA GLY A 198 -5.63 5.49 -7.72
C GLY A 198 -5.95 5.77 -9.20
N THR A 199 -7.14 5.40 -9.69
CA THR A 199 -7.60 5.75 -11.04
C THR A 199 -7.97 7.24 -11.12
N VAL A 200 -8.65 7.78 -10.10
CA VAL A 200 -8.96 9.22 -10.02
C VAL A 200 -7.68 10.05 -9.92
N MET A 201 -6.69 9.58 -9.16
CA MET A 201 -5.37 10.22 -9.09
C MET A 201 -4.65 10.20 -10.46
N ALA A 202 -4.79 9.13 -11.24
CA ALA A 202 -4.25 9.06 -12.60
C ALA A 202 -4.99 10.03 -13.56
N MET A 203 -6.32 10.13 -13.46
CA MET A 203 -7.12 11.10 -14.21
C MET A 203 -6.67 12.54 -13.92
N ALA A 204 -6.37 12.83 -12.65
CA ALA A 204 -5.94 14.15 -12.22
C ALA A 204 -4.64 14.63 -12.89
N SER A 205 -3.78 13.71 -13.35
CA SER A 205 -2.55 14.06 -14.05
C SER A 205 -2.75 14.64 -15.46
N VAL A 206 -3.96 14.57 -16.00
CA VAL A 206 -4.33 15.01 -17.35
C VAL A 206 -5.22 16.26 -17.33
N GLY A 207 -5.92 16.48 -16.21
CA GLY A 207 -6.91 17.54 -16.06
C GLY A 207 -6.32 18.90 -15.66
N ASP A 208 -7.13 19.95 -15.82
CA ASP A 208 -6.82 21.31 -15.37
C ASP A 208 -7.09 21.44 -13.86
N SER A 209 -6.03 21.48 -13.07
CA SER A 209 -6.09 21.54 -11.60
C SER A 209 -6.62 22.87 -11.05
N GLU A 210 -6.67 23.95 -11.86
CA GLU A 210 -7.19 25.24 -11.41
C GLU A 210 -8.72 25.31 -11.46
N LYS A 211 -9.35 24.37 -12.18
CA LYS A 211 -10.81 24.24 -12.19
C LYS A 211 -11.30 23.53 -10.93
N TYR A 212 -12.42 23.95 -10.44
CA TYR A 212 -13.25 23.27 -9.42
C TYR A 212 -12.64 23.03 -8.03
N TRP A 213 -11.34 23.18 -7.82
CA TRP A 213 -10.65 22.77 -6.59
C TRP A 213 -11.18 23.44 -5.32
N LYS A 214 -11.69 24.69 -5.40
CA LYS A 214 -12.18 25.44 -4.24
C LYS A 214 -13.40 24.79 -3.59
N ASP A 215 -14.29 24.20 -4.38
CA ASP A 215 -15.48 23.54 -3.86
C ASP A 215 -15.09 22.24 -3.13
N PHE A 216 -14.15 21.49 -3.67
CA PHE A 216 -13.63 20.28 -3.01
C PHE A 216 -12.85 20.62 -1.73
N TYR A 217 -12.04 21.68 -1.75
CA TYR A 217 -11.37 22.21 -0.58
C TYR A 217 -12.36 22.59 0.52
N ASN A 218 -13.43 23.32 0.20
CA ASN A 218 -14.47 23.68 1.16
C ASN A 218 -15.18 22.46 1.74
N SER A 219 -15.40 21.44 0.93
CA SER A 219 -15.98 20.17 1.38
C SER A 219 -15.05 19.42 2.37
N PHE A 220 -13.74 19.39 2.12
CA PHE A 220 -12.79 18.81 3.05
C PHE A 220 -12.74 19.56 4.38
N LYS A 221 -12.78 20.88 4.31
CA LYS A 221 -12.76 21.78 5.47
C LYS A 221 -14.06 21.78 6.28
N ALA A 222 -15.17 21.44 5.66
CA ALA A 222 -16.45 21.29 6.36
C ALA A 222 -16.50 20.07 7.29
N GLY A 223 -15.59 19.11 7.07
CA GLY A 223 -15.53 17.90 7.88
C GLY A 223 -16.76 17.01 7.77
N GLY A 224 -16.85 16.04 8.66
CA GLY A 224 -18.01 15.17 8.80
C GLY A 224 -17.72 13.69 8.48
N GLY A 225 -18.19 12.81 9.34
CA GLY A 225 -17.95 11.35 9.31
C GLY A 225 -18.80 10.54 8.35
N GLY A 226 -19.45 11.18 7.42
CA GLY A 226 -20.34 10.53 6.45
C GLY A 226 -20.46 11.39 5.22
N PRO A 227 -21.43 11.11 4.33
CA PRO A 227 -21.74 12.02 3.25
C PRO A 227 -22.24 13.34 3.85
N SER A 228 -21.29 14.25 4.17
CA SER A 228 -21.63 15.61 4.60
C SER A 228 -22.50 16.26 3.52
N SER A 229 -23.31 17.22 3.90
CA SER A 229 -24.14 17.95 2.95
C SER A 229 -23.30 18.52 1.80
N HIS A 230 -22.11 19.05 2.09
CA HIS A 230 -21.18 19.61 1.11
C HIS A 230 -20.59 18.54 0.17
N THR A 231 -20.21 17.36 0.69
CA THR A 231 -19.70 16.27 -0.14
C THR A 231 -20.74 15.78 -1.14
N MET A 232 -21.99 15.58 -0.66
CA MET A 232 -23.08 15.14 -1.55
C MET A 232 -23.55 16.25 -2.51
N GLU A 233 -23.46 17.50 -2.12
CA GLU A 233 -23.72 18.63 -3.01
C GLU A 233 -22.70 18.65 -4.16
N ASN A 234 -21.40 18.49 -3.86
CA ASN A 234 -20.37 18.35 -4.87
C ASN A 234 -20.60 17.14 -5.79
N CYS A 235 -21.02 16.00 -5.26
CA CYS A 235 -21.36 14.85 -6.11
C CYS A 235 -22.48 15.19 -7.10
N ARG A 236 -23.56 15.82 -6.66
CA ARG A 236 -24.67 16.23 -7.54
C ARG A 236 -24.25 17.26 -8.58
N LYS A 237 -23.37 18.19 -8.21
CA LYS A 237 -22.85 19.25 -9.09
C LYS A 237 -21.90 18.70 -10.13
N TYR A 238 -20.97 17.84 -9.74
CA TYR A 238 -19.83 17.46 -10.59
C TYR A 238 -20.03 16.16 -11.36
N LYS A 239 -20.92 15.26 -10.93
CA LYS A 239 -21.21 14.06 -11.72
C LYS A 239 -21.71 14.39 -13.12
N PRO A 240 -22.72 15.28 -13.34
CA PRO A 240 -23.18 15.65 -14.67
C PRO A 240 -22.10 16.35 -15.51
N ILE A 241 -21.11 16.98 -14.87
CA ILE A 241 -19.98 17.59 -15.56
C ILE A 241 -19.01 16.51 -16.02
N ALA A 242 -18.60 15.63 -15.12
CA ALA A 242 -17.70 14.51 -15.43
C ALA A 242 -18.26 13.56 -16.50
N ASP A 243 -19.58 13.39 -16.57
CA ASP A 243 -20.25 12.53 -17.55
C ASP A 243 -20.29 13.14 -18.97
N LYS A 244 -19.94 14.43 -19.17
CA LYS A 244 -19.99 15.09 -20.49
C LYS A 244 -18.90 14.63 -21.42
N SER A 245 -17.68 14.55 -20.93
CA SER A 245 -16.51 14.15 -21.70
C SER A 245 -15.41 13.59 -20.80
N GLU A 246 -14.46 12.86 -21.39
CA GLU A 246 -13.28 12.37 -20.67
C GLU A 246 -12.45 13.53 -20.09
N GLN A 247 -12.30 14.64 -20.85
CA GLN A 247 -11.58 15.82 -20.38
C GLN A 247 -12.28 16.50 -19.19
N ASP A 248 -13.61 16.60 -19.19
CA ASP A 248 -14.36 17.15 -18.05
C ASP A 248 -14.18 16.26 -16.81
N ALA A 249 -14.15 14.94 -16.97
CA ALA A 249 -13.85 14.03 -15.88
C ALA A 249 -12.42 14.22 -15.34
N PHE A 250 -11.44 14.41 -16.22
CA PHE A 250 -10.06 14.71 -15.83
C PHE A 250 -9.94 16.02 -15.07
N ASP A 251 -10.63 17.08 -15.51
CA ASP A 251 -10.63 18.37 -14.84
C ASP A 251 -11.25 18.31 -13.44
N VAL A 252 -12.34 17.55 -13.28
CA VAL A 252 -12.95 17.30 -11.96
C VAL A 252 -11.99 16.53 -11.04
N ALA A 253 -11.34 15.48 -11.55
CA ALA A 253 -10.35 14.72 -10.80
C ALA A 253 -9.14 15.57 -10.38
N ALA A 254 -8.65 16.43 -11.29
CA ALA A 254 -7.56 17.36 -11.01
C ALA A 254 -7.93 18.40 -9.94
N GLY A 255 -9.19 18.87 -9.94
CA GLY A 255 -9.72 19.73 -8.88
C GLY A 255 -9.73 19.05 -7.50
N ILE A 256 -10.11 17.78 -7.42
CA ILE A 256 -10.07 16.98 -6.17
C ILE A 256 -8.63 16.83 -5.69
N GLN A 257 -7.71 16.47 -6.58
CA GLN A 257 -6.29 16.30 -6.24
C GLN A 257 -5.67 17.62 -5.75
N LYS A 258 -5.90 18.73 -6.44
CA LYS A 258 -5.41 20.06 -6.04
C LYS A 258 -5.94 20.47 -4.67
N ALA A 259 -7.23 20.24 -4.41
CA ALA A 259 -7.83 20.52 -3.11
C ALA A 259 -7.16 19.69 -2.00
N THR A 260 -6.84 18.43 -2.27
CA THR A 260 -6.12 17.54 -1.34
C THR A 260 -4.75 18.11 -0.98
N GLU A 261 -3.99 18.53 -1.98
CA GLU A 261 -2.65 19.09 -1.80
C GLU A 261 -2.67 20.39 -1.00
N VAL A 262 -3.61 21.29 -1.33
CA VAL A 262 -3.75 22.58 -0.64
C VAL A 262 -4.09 22.38 0.83
N ILE A 263 -5.10 21.55 1.13
CA ILE A 263 -5.54 21.34 2.52
C ILE A 263 -4.53 20.54 3.34
N ALA A 264 -3.89 19.54 2.74
CA ALA A 264 -2.84 18.77 3.41
C ALA A 264 -1.67 19.68 3.80
N LYS A 265 -1.20 20.54 2.88
CA LYS A 265 -0.16 21.53 3.17
C LYS A 265 -0.58 22.48 4.29
N GLU A 266 -1.80 23.03 4.23
CA GLU A 266 -2.34 23.96 5.25
C GLU A 266 -2.32 23.33 6.66
N ILE A 267 -2.69 22.04 6.75
CA ILE A 267 -2.76 21.34 8.03
C ILE A 267 -1.38 20.95 8.55
N MET A 268 -0.50 20.48 7.68
CA MET A 268 0.81 19.94 8.08
C MET A 268 1.85 21.04 8.36
N SER A 269 1.80 22.17 7.64
CA SER A 269 2.82 23.23 7.74
C SER A 269 3.06 23.74 9.17
N PRO A 270 2.04 24.02 10.00
CA PRO A 270 2.28 24.53 11.36
C PRO A 270 3.12 23.58 12.23
N TYR A 271 2.96 22.27 12.03
CA TYR A 271 3.72 21.27 12.80
C TYR A 271 5.12 21.07 12.22
N ILE A 272 5.25 20.99 10.90
CA ILE A 272 6.54 20.81 10.24
C ILE A 272 7.44 22.04 10.48
N GLU A 273 6.90 23.24 10.39
CA GLU A 273 7.62 24.48 10.69
C GLU A 273 8.02 24.58 12.18
N LYS A 274 7.10 24.22 13.09
CA LYS A 274 7.36 24.25 14.54
C LYS A 274 8.43 23.26 14.98
N TYR A 275 8.37 22.02 14.48
CA TYR A 275 9.25 20.93 14.90
C TYR A 275 10.50 20.81 14.05
N ASN A 276 10.50 21.40 12.84
CA ASN A 276 11.59 21.37 11.86
C ASN A 276 12.26 19.99 11.73
N PRO A 277 11.47 18.91 11.44
CA PRO A 277 11.98 17.56 11.44
C PRO A 277 12.90 17.32 10.23
N LYS A 278 13.97 16.56 10.43
CA LYS A 278 14.77 16.01 9.32
C LYS A 278 14.03 14.85 8.63
N HIS A 279 13.35 14.04 9.43
CA HIS A 279 12.64 12.85 8.97
C HIS A 279 11.14 12.95 9.31
N ILE A 280 10.32 12.55 8.36
CA ILE A 280 8.88 12.41 8.55
C ILE A 280 8.49 10.95 8.29
N CYS A 281 7.73 10.34 9.20
CA CYS A 281 7.12 9.02 8.99
C CYS A 281 5.62 9.20 8.75
N MET A 282 5.05 8.54 7.74
CA MET A 282 3.64 8.69 7.39
C MET A 282 2.92 7.35 7.25
N SER A 283 1.67 7.32 7.71
CA SER A 283 0.74 6.20 7.54
C SER A 283 -0.72 6.68 7.53
N GLY A 284 -1.65 5.78 7.25
CA GLY A 284 -3.07 6.04 7.01
C GLY A 284 -3.41 5.98 5.52
N GLY A 285 -4.64 5.59 5.19
CA GLY A 285 -5.08 5.33 3.81
C GLY A 285 -4.87 6.52 2.84
N VAL A 286 -4.94 7.76 3.33
CA VAL A 286 -4.74 8.97 2.51
C VAL A 286 -3.29 9.10 2.02
N VAL A 287 -2.32 8.53 2.72
CA VAL A 287 -0.90 8.57 2.34
C VAL A 287 -0.58 7.74 1.09
N LEU A 288 -1.50 6.87 0.67
CA LEU A 288 -1.44 6.23 -0.65
C LEU A 288 -1.48 7.24 -1.82
N ASN A 289 -1.83 8.50 -1.55
CA ASN A 289 -1.70 9.60 -2.49
C ASN A 289 -0.22 10.00 -2.67
N SER A 290 0.48 9.21 -3.46
CA SER A 290 1.91 9.37 -3.73
C SER A 290 2.26 10.70 -4.41
N VAL A 291 1.30 11.35 -5.08
CA VAL A 291 1.47 12.70 -5.65
C VAL A 291 1.63 13.72 -4.53
N MET A 292 0.74 13.68 -3.52
CA MET A 292 0.82 14.53 -2.34
C MET A 292 2.15 14.33 -1.60
N VAL A 293 2.55 13.07 -1.39
CA VAL A 293 3.82 12.74 -0.71
C VAL A 293 5.02 13.31 -1.48
N GLY A 294 5.06 13.16 -2.81
CA GLY A 294 6.13 13.70 -3.63
C GLY A 294 6.26 15.23 -3.53
N LYS A 295 5.12 15.94 -3.52
CA LYS A 295 5.10 17.41 -3.38
C LYS A 295 5.56 17.90 -2.01
N MET A 296 5.53 17.08 -0.98
CA MET A 296 6.04 17.48 0.33
C MET A 296 7.54 17.82 0.31
N TYR A 297 8.33 17.21 -0.56
CA TYR A 297 9.74 17.56 -0.74
C TYR A 297 9.95 18.97 -1.32
N ASP A 298 8.96 19.49 -2.08
CA ASP A 298 8.99 20.88 -2.57
C ASP A 298 8.44 21.86 -1.53
N TRP A 299 7.45 21.43 -0.75
CA TRP A 299 6.87 22.27 0.30
C TRP A 299 7.80 22.45 1.50
N TYR A 300 8.61 21.42 1.80
CA TYR A 300 9.43 21.35 3.01
C TYR A 300 10.87 20.96 2.65
N PRO A 301 11.67 21.88 2.07
CA PRO A 301 13.01 21.57 1.57
C PRO A 301 14.03 21.20 2.65
N ASN A 302 13.71 21.45 3.93
CA ASN A 302 14.55 21.05 5.07
C ASN A 302 14.33 19.59 5.51
N VAL A 303 13.28 18.95 5.02
CA VAL A 303 13.00 17.53 5.27
C VAL A 303 13.91 16.70 4.37
N GLU A 304 14.78 15.91 4.98
CA GLU A 304 15.76 15.08 4.27
C GLU A 304 15.09 13.85 3.67
N GLN A 305 14.19 13.18 4.43
CA GLN A 305 13.51 11.98 4.00
C GLN A 305 12.09 11.89 4.56
N ILE A 306 11.16 11.42 3.70
CA ILE A 306 9.78 11.08 4.07
C ILE A 306 9.62 9.58 3.91
N TYR A 307 9.43 8.89 5.02
CA TYR A 307 9.20 7.46 5.03
C TYR A 307 7.70 7.16 5.07
N VAL A 308 7.23 6.40 4.10
CA VAL A 308 5.89 5.81 4.09
C VAL A 308 6.05 4.32 4.17
N CYS A 309 5.49 3.67 5.20
CA CYS A 309 5.58 2.23 5.36
C CYS A 309 4.93 1.46 4.20
N PRO A 310 5.31 0.19 3.95
CA PRO A 310 4.82 -0.56 2.79
C PRO A 310 3.30 -0.82 2.83
N VAL A 311 2.72 -0.88 4.03
CA VAL A 311 1.28 -1.08 4.27
C VAL A 311 0.73 0.13 5.05
N PRO A 312 0.55 1.31 4.42
CA PRO A 312 0.15 2.51 5.15
C PRO A 312 -1.35 2.59 5.45
N TYR A 313 -2.19 1.78 4.80
CA TYR A 313 -3.64 1.67 5.04
C TYR A 313 -3.95 0.67 6.17
N ASP A 314 -5.24 0.40 6.41
CA ASP A 314 -5.71 -0.39 7.56
C ASP A 314 -5.12 -1.81 7.66
N GLY A 315 -4.72 -2.44 6.55
CA GLY A 315 -3.97 -3.70 6.59
C GLY A 315 -2.72 -3.64 7.49
N GLY A 316 -2.06 -2.49 7.55
CA GLY A 316 -0.87 -2.26 8.40
C GLY A 316 -1.15 -2.10 9.89
N LEU A 317 -2.42 -2.00 10.33
CA LEU A 317 -2.78 -1.91 11.74
C LEU A 317 -2.38 -3.16 12.51
N ALA A 318 -2.40 -4.32 11.86
CA ALA A 318 -1.93 -5.58 12.43
C ALA A 318 -0.43 -5.52 12.77
N ILE A 319 0.39 -4.97 11.87
CA ILE A 319 1.83 -4.78 12.10
C ILE A 319 2.04 -3.74 13.21
N GLY A 320 1.40 -2.58 13.07
CA GLY A 320 1.63 -1.44 13.95
C GLY A 320 1.18 -1.71 15.40
N SER A 321 0.05 -2.38 15.61
CA SER A 321 -0.39 -2.74 16.95
C SER A 321 0.58 -3.70 17.65
N ALA A 322 1.11 -4.70 16.93
CA ALA A 322 2.11 -5.62 17.46
C ALA A 322 3.43 -4.91 17.79
N GLN A 323 3.90 -4.02 16.92
CA GLN A 323 5.10 -3.21 17.15
C GLN A 323 4.92 -2.26 18.35
N TYR A 324 3.74 -1.64 18.49
CA TYR A 324 3.44 -0.77 19.64
C TYR A 324 3.54 -1.54 20.96
N VAL A 325 2.95 -2.75 21.01
CA VAL A 325 3.06 -3.61 22.19
C VAL A 325 4.52 -3.97 22.48
N TYR A 326 5.26 -4.41 21.46
CA TYR A 326 6.64 -4.87 21.64
C TYR A 326 7.57 -3.74 22.10
N HIS A 327 7.55 -2.61 21.43
CA HIS A 327 8.51 -1.52 21.66
C HIS A 327 8.07 -0.58 22.79
N GLN A 328 6.84 -0.06 22.71
CA GLN A 328 6.43 0.99 23.64
C GLN A 328 5.88 0.44 24.95
N ILE A 329 5.10 -0.64 24.94
CA ILE A 329 4.52 -1.20 26.17
C ILE A 329 5.54 -2.09 26.88
N LEU A 330 6.10 -3.07 26.17
CA LEU A 330 7.03 -4.05 26.75
C LEU A 330 8.48 -3.54 26.82
N ARG A 331 8.76 -2.36 26.28
CA ARG A 331 10.08 -1.67 26.32
C ARG A 331 11.23 -2.46 25.71
N ASN A 332 10.95 -3.33 24.73
CA ASN A 332 11.99 -4.05 24.01
C ASN A 332 12.69 -3.13 23.00
N PRO A 333 14.01 -3.33 22.75
CA PRO A 333 14.78 -2.48 21.84
C PRO A 333 14.22 -2.51 20.41
N ARG A 334 14.47 -1.45 19.67
CA ARG A 334 14.18 -1.44 18.23
C ARG A 334 15.09 -2.41 17.50
N VAL A 335 14.55 -3.02 16.48
CA VAL A 335 15.27 -3.91 15.58
C VAL A 335 15.19 -3.28 14.20
N GLU A 336 16.33 -3.08 13.56
CA GLU A 336 16.36 -2.67 12.16
C GLU A 336 15.78 -3.80 11.31
N TRP A 337 14.95 -3.46 10.36
CA TRP A 337 14.52 -4.40 9.34
C TRP A 337 15.74 -4.66 8.45
N LYS A 338 16.34 -5.81 8.63
CA LYS A 338 17.52 -6.21 7.88
C LYS A 338 17.11 -7.01 6.67
N ASP A 339 17.89 -6.82 5.62
CA ASP A 339 18.04 -7.73 4.48
C ASP A 339 16.73 -8.34 3.95
N ASN A 340 16.24 -8.01 2.84
CA ASN A 340 15.23 -8.74 2.05
C ASN A 340 13.95 -9.23 2.76
N THR A 341 13.75 -8.91 4.05
CA THR A 341 12.58 -9.39 4.81
C THR A 341 11.41 -8.42 4.80
N SER A 342 11.66 -7.13 4.64
CA SER A 342 10.61 -6.12 4.54
C SER A 342 10.59 -5.50 3.15
N PRO A 343 9.46 -5.46 2.48
CA PRO A 343 8.08 -5.80 2.88
C PRO A 343 7.63 -7.24 2.55
N TYR A 344 8.53 -8.15 2.24
CA TYR A 344 8.25 -9.48 1.68
C TYR A 344 7.84 -10.48 2.75
N LEU A 345 6.68 -10.24 3.36
CA LEU A 345 6.18 -10.95 4.54
C LEU A 345 5.12 -12.02 4.23
N GLY A 346 4.82 -12.26 2.97
CA GLY A 346 3.92 -13.31 2.53
C GLY A 346 4.57 -14.71 2.57
N ASN A 347 3.77 -15.72 2.25
CA ASN A 347 4.23 -17.11 2.30
C ASN A 347 5.37 -17.42 1.34
N LEU A 348 6.25 -18.30 1.78
CA LEU A 348 7.23 -18.98 0.94
C LEU A 348 6.59 -20.27 0.39
N TYR A 349 6.85 -20.56 -0.87
CA TYR A 349 6.36 -21.77 -1.53
C TYR A 349 7.53 -22.67 -1.89
N THR A 350 7.38 -23.96 -1.63
CA THR A 350 8.38 -24.97 -1.93
C THR A 350 8.41 -25.32 -3.43
N GLU A 351 9.45 -26.01 -3.84
CA GLU A 351 9.53 -26.60 -5.19
C GLU A 351 8.35 -27.55 -5.47
N ASP A 352 7.94 -28.33 -4.47
CA ASP A 352 6.80 -29.26 -4.57
C ASP A 352 5.47 -28.50 -4.78
N ASP A 353 5.27 -27.36 -4.10
CA ASP A 353 4.08 -26.51 -4.29
C ASP A 353 4.01 -25.98 -5.73
N ILE A 354 5.15 -25.51 -6.25
CA ILE A 354 5.24 -24.97 -7.62
C ILE A 354 5.03 -26.08 -8.64
N ASN A 355 5.69 -27.21 -8.49
CA ASN A 355 5.56 -28.36 -9.40
C ASN A 355 4.14 -28.94 -9.36
N SER A 356 3.52 -29.01 -8.19
CA SER A 356 2.12 -29.43 -8.04
C SER A 356 1.16 -28.49 -8.79
N ALA A 357 1.40 -27.18 -8.73
CA ALA A 357 0.60 -26.21 -9.47
C ALA A 357 0.83 -26.30 -10.99
N LEU A 358 2.07 -26.46 -11.45
CA LEU A 358 2.43 -26.60 -12.86
C LEU A 358 1.86 -27.86 -13.50
N SER A 359 1.83 -28.98 -12.77
CA SER A 359 1.32 -30.27 -13.28
C SER A 359 -0.12 -30.21 -13.78
N LYS A 360 -0.94 -29.31 -13.21
CA LYS A 360 -2.33 -29.10 -13.66
C LYS A 360 -2.44 -28.52 -15.08
N TYR A 361 -1.35 -27.99 -15.62
CA TYR A 361 -1.30 -27.27 -16.90
C TYR A 361 -0.32 -27.87 -17.92
N GLU A 362 0.28 -29.04 -17.66
CA GLU A 362 1.31 -29.69 -18.49
C GLU A 362 0.97 -29.73 -19.99
N ASN A 363 -0.29 -29.94 -20.31
CA ASN A 363 -0.75 -30.01 -21.72
C ASN A 363 -0.85 -28.62 -22.38
N LYS A 364 -0.76 -27.53 -21.63
CA LYS A 364 -1.00 -26.15 -22.10
C LYS A 364 0.24 -25.26 -22.02
N ILE A 365 1.28 -25.70 -21.33
CA ILE A 365 2.50 -24.92 -21.10
C ILE A 365 3.75 -25.70 -21.49
N GLU A 366 4.79 -24.97 -21.82
CA GLU A 366 6.17 -25.47 -21.95
C GLU A 366 6.98 -24.91 -20.78
N ILE A 367 7.82 -25.74 -20.19
CA ILE A 367 8.68 -25.41 -19.05
C ILE A 367 10.13 -25.56 -19.50
N THR A 368 10.94 -24.54 -19.27
CA THR A 368 12.36 -24.52 -19.66
C THR A 368 13.20 -24.00 -18.49
N ASP A 369 14.33 -24.65 -18.24
CA ASP A 369 15.35 -24.09 -17.36
C ASP A 369 15.95 -22.83 -18.01
N SER A 370 15.99 -21.71 -17.30
CA SER A 370 16.45 -20.44 -17.83
C SER A 370 17.17 -19.64 -16.76
N SER A 371 18.30 -19.07 -17.12
CA SER A 371 19.05 -18.15 -16.25
C SER A 371 18.37 -16.77 -16.17
N ASP A 372 18.77 -15.96 -15.18
CA ASP A 372 18.30 -14.57 -15.10
C ASP A 372 18.77 -13.76 -16.33
N GLU A 373 19.93 -14.10 -16.89
CA GLU A 373 20.47 -13.49 -18.10
C GLU A 373 19.60 -13.78 -19.32
N ASP A 374 19.12 -15.02 -19.49
CA ASP A 374 18.21 -15.40 -20.59
C ASP A 374 16.87 -14.65 -20.45
N VAL A 375 16.36 -14.50 -19.24
CA VAL A 375 15.12 -13.78 -18.98
C VAL A 375 15.28 -12.27 -19.22
N VAL A 376 16.43 -11.69 -18.89
CA VAL A 376 16.75 -10.29 -19.24
C VAL A 376 16.87 -10.12 -20.76
N GLU A 377 17.42 -11.09 -21.50
CA GLU A 377 17.42 -11.08 -22.98
C GLU A 377 16.00 -10.96 -23.53
N LEU A 378 15.11 -11.87 -23.10
CA LEU A 378 13.71 -11.85 -23.50
C LEU A 378 13.03 -10.52 -23.16
N LEU A 379 13.35 -9.91 -22.01
CA LEU A 379 12.83 -8.60 -21.64
C LEU A 379 13.27 -7.52 -22.65
N THR A 380 14.55 -7.53 -23.09
CA THR A 380 15.05 -6.56 -24.07
C THR A 380 14.44 -6.74 -25.46
N GLU A 381 13.88 -7.92 -25.76
CA GLU A 381 13.11 -8.22 -26.98
C GLU A 381 11.65 -7.76 -26.91
N GLN A 382 11.30 -6.96 -25.89
CA GLN A 382 9.96 -6.39 -25.66
C GLN A 382 8.91 -7.42 -25.23
N ASN A 383 9.30 -8.55 -24.68
CA ASN A 383 8.38 -9.50 -24.08
C ASN A 383 7.86 -9.00 -22.71
N ILE A 384 6.65 -9.38 -22.38
CA ILE A 384 6.01 -9.13 -21.08
C ILE A 384 6.28 -10.33 -20.19
N ILE A 385 7.01 -10.12 -19.09
CA ILE A 385 7.45 -11.20 -18.22
C ILE A 385 6.84 -11.01 -16.83
N SER A 386 6.11 -12.00 -16.35
CA SER A 386 5.69 -12.07 -14.96
C SER A 386 6.71 -12.85 -14.14
N VAL A 387 6.98 -12.38 -12.91
CA VAL A 387 7.94 -13.02 -12.01
C VAL A 387 7.27 -13.45 -10.71
N PHE A 388 7.69 -14.59 -10.19
CA PHE A 388 7.23 -15.18 -8.96
C PHE A 388 8.40 -15.83 -8.21
N GLY A 389 8.60 -15.45 -6.96
CA GLY A 389 9.61 -16.04 -6.07
C GLY A 389 9.61 -15.36 -4.70
N GLY A 390 10.34 -15.92 -3.74
CA GLY A 390 10.38 -15.45 -2.37
C GLY A 390 9.00 -15.26 -1.74
N GLY A 391 8.95 -14.57 -0.60
CA GLY A 391 7.67 -14.14 0.01
C GLY A 391 7.00 -13.04 -0.79
N SER A 392 5.67 -13.04 -0.86
CA SER A 392 4.93 -11.96 -1.52
C SER A 392 5.07 -10.65 -0.74
N GLU A 393 4.95 -9.55 -1.45
CA GLU A 393 4.96 -8.23 -0.86
C GLU A 393 3.71 -7.99 -0.01
N SER A 394 3.87 -7.49 1.20
CA SER A 394 2.79 -6.93 2.00
C SER A 394 2.34 -5.60 1.41
N GLY A 395 1.02 -5.40 1.36
CA GLY A 395 0.45 -4.18 0.81
C GLY A 395 0.08 -4.26 -0.66
N ARG A 396 -0.34 -3.11 -1.22
CA ARG A 396 -1.01 -3.03 -2.52
C ARG A 396 -0.06 -2.82 -3.71
N ARG A 397 1.26 -2.91 -3.50
CA ARG A 397 2.27 -2.68 -4.54
C ARG A 397 3.07 -3.94 -4.78
N ALA A 398 3.31 -4.25 -6.05
CA ALA A 398 4.27 -5.27 -6.43
C ALA A 398 5.67 -4.64 -6.48
N LEU A 399 6.62 -5.26 -5.80
CA LEU A 399 7.95 -4.70 -5.55
C LEU A 399 9.08 -5.64 -6.05
N GLY A 400 8.74 -6.60 -6.92
CA GLY A 400 9.71 -7.49 -7.56
C GLY A 400 9.45 -8.99 -7.37
N ASN A 401 8.67 -9.41 -6.35
CA ASN A 401 8.40 -10.83 -6.09
C ASN A 401 7.09 -11.33 -6.72
N ARG A 402 6.11 -10.44 -6.93
CA ARG A 402 4.83 -10.71 -7.60
C ARG A 402 4.57 -9.63 -8.64
N SER A 403 5.49 -9.48 -9.58
CA SER A 403 5.55 -8.38 -10.55
C SER A 403 5.36 -8.85 -11.98
N ILE A 404 4.85 -7.94 -12.82
CA ILE A 404 4.97 -7.99 -14.27
C ILE A 404 6.00 -6.94 -14.66
N LEU A 405 7.03 -7.37 -15.36
CA LEU A 405 8.17 -6.59 -15.78
C LEU A 405 8.17 -6.41 -17.30
N CYS A 406 8.53 -5.22 -17.76
CA CYS A 406 8.69 -4.92 -19.19
C CYS A 406 9.85 -3.95 -19.42
N ASP A 407 10.35 -3.94 -20.64
CA ASP A 407 11.32 -2.95 -21.09
C ASP A 407 10.68 -1.57 -21.22
N PRO A 408 11.13 -0.55 -20.45
CA PRO A 408 10.53 0.77 -20.47
C PRO A 408 10.89 1.64 -21.69
N ARG A 409 11.84 1.18 -22.54
CA ARG A 409 12.38 1.96 -23.65
C ARG A 409 11.42 2.09 -24.84
N SER A 410 10.47 1.16 -24.97
CA SER A 410 9.45 1.24 -26.05
C SER A 410 8.29 2.14 -25.66
N PRO A 411 7.93 3.15 -26.46
CA PRO A 411 6.78 4.01 -26.19
C PRO A 411 5.44 3.25 -26.21
N ASP A 412 5.36 2.16 -26.99
CA ASP A 412 4.14 1.37 -27.16
C ASP A 412 3.88 0.44 -25.98
N MET A 413 4.90 0.12 -25.17
CA MET A 413 4.79 -0.86 -24.10
C MET A 413 3.69 -0.50 -23.08
N LYS A 414 3.51 0.79 -22.76
CA LYS A 414 2.42 1.26 -21.90
C LYS A 414 1.04 0.85 -22.44
N SER A 415 0.79 1.08 -23.72
CA SER A 415 -0.49 0.72 -24.36
C SER A 415 -0.66 -0.78 -24.43
N ILE A 416 0.39 -1.51 -24.81
CA ILE A 416 0.38 -2.97 -24.91
C ILE A 416 0.00 -3.61 -23.57
N VAL A 417 0.63 -3.21 -22.46
CA VAL A 417 0.35 -3.79 -21.15
C VAL A 417 -1.03 -3.38 -20.62
N ASN A 418 -1.47 -2.13 -20.87
CA ASN A 418 -2.81 -1.69 -20.46
C ASN A 418 -3.92 -2.44 -21.20
N GLU A 419 -3.76 -2.69 -22.50
CA GLU A 419 -4.77 -3.36 -23.34
C GLU A 419 -4.75 -4.88 -23.21
N LYS A 420 -3.55 -5.48 -23.33
CA LYS A 420 -3.41 -6.95 -23.46
C LYS A 420 -3.35 -7.69 -22.12
N VAL A 421 -2.94 -7.01 -21.05
CA VAL A 421 -2.74 -7.65 -19.74
C VAL A 421 -3.66 -7.10 -18.68
N LYS A 422 -3.73 -5.77 -18.55
CA LYS A 422 -4.47 -5.12 -17.46
C LYS A 422 -5.92 -4.80 -17.79
N HIS A 423 -6.31 -4.82 -19.06
CA HIS A 423 -7.65 -4.51 -19.54
C HIS A 423 -8.24 -3.27 -18.87
N ARG A 424 -7.47 -2.15 -18.88
CA ARG A 424 -7.78 -0.93 -18.15
C ARG A 424 -7.54 0.32 -18.98
N GLN A 425 -7.91 1.48 -18.44
CA GLN A 425 -7.90 2.76 -19.13
C GLN A 425 -6.47 3.16 -19.59
N TRP A 426 -6.36 3.77 -20.77
CA TRP A 426 -5.13 4.15 -21.45
C TRP A 426 -4.26 5.13 -20.66
N PHE A 427 -4.88 6.03 -19.88
CA PHE A 427 -4.19 7.07 -19.11
C PHE A 427 -3.50 6.53 -17.84
N ARG A 428 -3.80 5.31 -17.41
CA ARG A 428 -3.19 4.76 -16.20
C ARG A 428 -1.70 4.50 -16.40
N PRO A 429 -0.84 5.08 -15.53
CA PRO A 429 0.59 4.97 -15.67
C PRO A 429 1.13 3.64 -15.13
N PHE A 430 2.38 3.35 -15.49
CA PHE A 430 3.20 2.31 -14.87
C PHE A 430 4.33 2.93 -14.07
N ALA A 431 4.84 2.17 -13.10
CA ALA A 431 5.91 2.59 -12.22
C ALA A 431 7.28 2.14 -12.76
N PRO A 432 8.32 2.99 -12.70
CA PRO A 432 9.68 2.53 -12.85
C PRO A 432 10.17 1.90 -11.54
N SER A 433 10.88 0.76 -11.65
CA SER A 433 11.79 0.30 -10.61
C SER A 433 13.21 0.63 -11.07
N ILE A 434 13.94 1.38 -10.25
CA ILE A 434 15.26 1.93 -10.56
C ILE A 434 16.27 1.51 -9.49
N LEU A 435 17.51 1.25 -9.89
CA LEU A 435 18.61 1.09 -8.95
C LEU A 435 18.77 2.36 -8.11
N ARG A 436 18.85 2.22 -6.79
CA ARG A 436 18.88 3.37 -5.86
C ARG A 436 19.99 4.38 -6.17
N GLU A 437 21.16 3.90 -6.49
CA GLU A 437 22.34 4.72 -6.81
C GLU A 437 22.16 5.57 -8.07
N SER A 438 21.26 5.18 -8.97
CA SER A 438 20.99 5.86 -10.23
C SER A 438 19.93 6.96 -10.13
N VAL A 439 19.19 7.05 -9.01
CA VAL A 439 18.06 8.01 -8.86
C VAL A 439 18.47 9.44 -9.16
N LYS A 440 19.61 9.89 -8.64
CA LYS A 440 20.15 11.24 -8.82
C LYS A 440 20.40 11.63 -10.28
N ASP A 441 20.63 10.65 -11.17
CA ASP A 441 20.91 10.88 -12.59
C ASP A 441 19.63 10.96 -13.43
N TRP A 442 18.51 10.43 -12.92
CA TRP A 442 17.23 10.32 -13.62
C TRP A 442 16.15 11.27 -13.11
N PHE A 443 16.16 11.61 -11.82
CA PHE A 443 15.15 12.46 -11.17
C PHE A 443 15.77 13.74 -10.61
N TYR A 444 14.95 14.80 -10.50
CA TYR A 444 15.40 16.05 -9.89
C TYR A 444 15.62 15.93 -8.37
N LYS A 445 14.96 14.97 -7.73
CA LYS A 445 15.11 14.69 -6.29
C LYS A 445 15.80 13.34 -6.10
N ASP A 446 16.82 13.32 -5.25
CA ASP A 446 17.53 12.10 -4.86
C ASP A 446 17.00 11.60 -3.51
N VAL A 447 15.95 10.79 -3.55
CA VAL A 447 15.25 10.29 -2.35
C VAL A 447 14.98 8.79 -2.43
N ASP A 448 14.78 8.17 -1.26
CA ASP A 448 14.37 6.76 -1.16
C ASP A 448 12.85 6.63 -1.32
N SER A 449 12.42 5.69 -2.14
CA SER A 449 11.02 5.31 -2.31
C SER A 449 10.89 3.81 -2.58
N PRO A 450 11.28 2.94 -1.64
CA PRO A 450 11.33 1.49 -1.89
C PRO A 450 9.96 0.87 -2.13
N TYR A 451 8.87 1.52 -1.71
CA TYR A 451 7.51 0.96 -1.73
C TYR A 451 6.55 1.67 -2.69
N MET A 452 7.06 2.37 -3.72
CA MET A 452 6.24 3.10 -4.70
C MET A 452 5.32 4.16 -4.05
N THR A 453 5.79 4.85 -3.04
CA THR A 453 5.01 5.79 -2.24
C THR A 453 5.18 7.26 -2.64
N THR A 454 6.10 7.56 -3.55
CA THR A 454 6.49 8.92 -3.91
C THR A 454 6.45 9.13 -5.42
N VAL A 455 5.82 10.22 -5.86
CA VAL A 455 5.84 10.68 -7.27
C VAL A 455 6.82 11.82 -7.41
N LEU A 456 7.76 11.70 -8.34
CA LEU A 456 8.82 12.70 -8.60
C LEU A 456 8.84 13.11 -10.08
N ASP A 457 9.44 14.29 -10.32
CA ASP A 457 9.69 14.80 -11.66
C ASP A 457 10.96 14.19 -12.25
N TRP A 458 10.83 13.66 -13.48
CA TRP A 458 11.97 13.24 -14.27
C TRP A 458 12.82 14.44 -14.69
N LYS A 459 14.12 14.22 -14.85
CA LYS A 459 14.97 15.16 -15.60
C LYS A 459 14.60 15.13 -17.07
N GLU A 460 14.55 16.29 -17.71
CA GLU A 460 14.09 16.42 -19.11
C GLU A 460 14.93 15.57 -20.08
N GLU A 461 16.24 15.52 -19.88
CA GLU A 461 17.20 14.85 -20.77
C GLU A 461 17.14 13.32 -20.78
N VAL A 462 16.36 12.72 -19.86
CA VAL A 462 16.28 11.25 -19.75
C VAL A 462 14.90 10.67 -20.04
N LYS A 463 13.85 11.48 -20.10
CA LYS A 463 12.46 11.05 -20.32
C LYS A 463 12.30 10.16 -21.56
N ASP A 464 12.92 10.56 -22.67
CA ASP A 464 12.81 9.87 -23.96
C ASP A 464 13.48 8.50 -23.98
N LYS A 465 14.32 8.20 -22.97
CA LYS A 465 14.97 6.89 -22.86
C LYS A 465 14.05 5.81 -22.27
N VAL A 466 13.00 6.23 -21.53
CA VAL A 466 12.09 5.32 -20.80
C VAL A 466 10.62 5.75 -20.91
N PRO A 467 10.10 5.99 -22.12
CA PRO A 467 8.79 6.62 -22.34
C PRO A 467 7.62 5.82 -21.73
N ALA A 468 7.75 4.49 -21.59
CA ALA A 468 6.66 3.66 -21.09
C ALA A 468 6.33 3.90 -19.60
N VAL A 469 7.27 4.48 -18.82
CA VAL A 469 7.11 4.75 -17.37
C VAL A 469 7.03 6.24 -17.05
N VAL A 470 7.04 7.10 -18.04
CA VAL A 470 6.79 8.54 -17.89
C VAL A 470 5.28 8.78 -17.84
N HIS A 471 4.81 9.42 -16.77
CA HIS A 471 3.42 9.84 -16.66
C HIS A 471 3.11 10.97 -17.65
N LEU A 472 1.83 11.17 -17.99
CA LEU A 472 1.42 12.18 -18.96
C LEU A 472 1.82 13.62 -18.58
N ASN A 473 1.99 13.88 -17.28
CA ASN A 473 2.46 15.17 -16.76
C ASN A 473 3.99 15.21 -16.51
N GLY A 474 4.76 14.26 -17.03
CA GLY A 474 6.21 14.24 -16.90
C GLY A 474 6.76 13.78 -15.56
N THR A 475 5.94 13.12 -14.74
CA THR A 475 6.35 12.56 -13.44
C THR A 475 6.47 11.03 -13.47
N ALA A 476 6.90 10.41 -12.38
CA ALA A 476 6.80 8.97 -12.14
C ALA A 476 6.60 8.65 -10.67
N ARG A 477 5.87 7.57 -10.38
CA ARG A 477 5.83 6.93 -9.07
C ARG A 477 6.92 5.87 -9.00
N LEU A 478 8.10 6.26 -8.50
CA LEU A 478 9.27 5.40 -8.54
C LEU A 478 9.29 4.36 -7.43
N GLN A 479 9.92 3.23 -7.72
CA GLN A 479 10.45 2.29 -6.75
C GLN A 479 11.97 2.34 -6.80
N THR A 480 12.61 2.69 -5.69
CA THR A 480 14.06 2.53 -5.53
C THR A 480 14.35 1.11 -5.08
N VAL A 481 15.39 0.49 -5.64
CA VAL A 481 15.80 -0.89 -5.32
C VAL A 481 17.26 -0.90 -4.92
N THR A 482 17.54 -1.41 -3.71
CA THR A 482 18.90 -1.71 -3.24
C THR A 482 19.12 -3.22 -3.17
N GLU A 483 20.39 -3.65 -3.11
CA GLU A 483 20.72 -5.06 -2.90
C GLU A 483 20.16 -5.58 -1.56
N ASN A 484 20.10 -4.71 -0.56
CA ASN A 484 19.56 -5.05 0.77
C ASN A 484 18.03 -5.19 0.78
N ASP A 485 17.31 -4.43 -0.06
CA ASP A 485 15.84 -4.53 -0.12
C ASP A 485 15.39 -5.83 -0.79
N ASN A 486 16.00 -6.16 -1.94
CA ASN A 486 15.71 -7.36 -2.71
C ASN A 486 16.89 -7.70 -3.62
N LYS A 487 17.74 -8.58 -3.16
CA LYS A 487 18.98 -8.94 -3.86
C LYS A 487 18.74 -9.50 -5.26
N TRP A 488 17.73 -10.37 -5.43
CA TRP A 488 17.41 -10.92 -6.75
C TRP A 488 16.98 -9.82 -7.71
N TYR A 489 16.05 -8.98 -7.28
CA TYR A 489 15.47 -7.93 -8.12
C TYR A 489 16.49 -6.83 -8.46
N TYR A 490 17.33 -6.45 -7.49
CA TYR A 490 18.45 -5.54 -7.72
C TYR A 490 19.39 -6.10 -8.82
N ASN A 491 19.83 -7.35 -8.70
CA ASN A 491 20.70 -7.97 -9.68
C ASN A 491 20.02 -8.13 -11.05
N PHE A 492 18.72 -8.38 -11.08
CA PHE A 492 17.96 -8.45 -12.33
C PHE A 492 17.97 -7.09 -13.05
N ILE A 493 17.68 -6.00 -12.34
CA ILE A 493 17.76 -4.64 -12.92
C ILE A 493 19.19 -4.29 -13.32
N LYS A 494 20.18 -4.69 -12.54
CA LYS A 494 21.60 -4.47 -12.86
C LYS A 494 22.02 -5.17 -14.16
N ARG A 495 21.61 -6.41 -14.38
CA ARG A 495 21.84 -7.12 -15.66
C ARG A 495 21.15 -6.42 -16.84
N PHE A 496 19.95 -5.89 -16.60
CA PHE A 496 19.25 -5.10 -17.62
C PHE A 496 20.01 -3.80 -17.93
N GLU A 497 20.53 -3.10 -16.91
CA GLU A 497 21.39 -1.92 -17.10
C GLU A 497 22.66 -2.27 -17.88
N ASP A 498 23.37 -3.34 -17.50
CA ASP A 498 24.62 -3.74 -18.16
C ASP A 498 24.40 -4.02 -19.66
N LYS A 499 23.22 -4.49 -20.03
CA LYS A 499 22.85 -4.81 -21.42
C LYS A 499 22.34 -3.60 -22.21
N THR A 500 21.65 -2.67 -21.56
CA THR A 500 20.88 -1.60 -22.22
C THR A 500 21.41 -0.19 -21.93
N GLY A 501 22.20 -0.03 -20.88
CA GLY A 501 22.61 1.27 -20.33
C GLY A 501 21.48 1.98 -19.56
N VAL A 502 20.35 1.28 -19.25
CA VAL A 502 19.19 1.85 -18.55
C VAL A 502 18.99 1.09 -17.23
N PRO A 503 19.18 1.76 -16.06
CA PRO A 503 19.04 1.15 -14.73
C PRO A 503 17.59 1.03 -14.27
N ILE A 504 16.65 0.84 -15.19
CA ILE A 504 15.20 0.95 -14.94
C ILE A 504 14.45 -0.14 -15.69
N VAL A 505 13.51 -0.79 -15.00
CA VAL A 505 12.50 -1.63 -15.63
C VAL A 505 11.08 -1.09 -15.32
N LEU A 506 10.13 -1.29 -16.23
CA LEU A 506 8.71 -1.09 -15.95
C LEU A 506 8.25 -2.19 -14.99
N ASN A 507 7.64 -1.79 -13.88
CA ASN A 507 7.09 -2.70 -12.88
C ASN A 507 5.59 -2.43 -12.65
N THR A 508 4.79 -3.49 -12.72
CA THR A 508 3.39 -3.46 -12.32
C THR A 508 3.00 -4.75 -11.60
N SER A 509 1.91 -4.70 -10.82
CA SER A 509 1.45 -5.84 -10.04
C SER A 509 1.11 -7.06 -10.90
N PHE A 510 1.46 -8.25 -10.42
CA PHE A 510 1.08 -9.49 -11.10
C PHE A 510 -0.37 -9.85 -10.76
N ASN A 511 -1.28 -9.36 -11.57
CA ASN A 511 -2.73 -9.58 -11.54
C ASN A 511 -3.34 -9.02 -12.83
N ASP A 512 -4.59 -9.34 -13.12
CA ASP A 512 -5.45 -8.58 -14.04
C ASP A 512 -6.33 -7.59 -13.22
N ARG A 513 -7.51 -8.02 -12.78
CA ARG A 513 -8.49 -7.21 -12.04
C ARG A 513 -8.62 -7.61 -10.56
N GLU A 514 -8.22 -8.83 -10.24
CA GLU A 514 -8.18 -9.36 -8.88
C GLU A 514 -7.03 -8.76 -8.05
N PRO A 515 -6.89 -9.11 -6.74
CA PRO A 515 -5.70 -8.83 -5.94
C PRO A 515 -4.41 -9.41 -6.56
N ILE A 516 -3.25 -8.91 -6.15
CA ILE A 516 -1.95 -9.47 -6.56
C ILE A 516 -1.93 -10.97 -6.26
N VAL A 517 -1.35 -11.76 -7.15
CA VAL A 517 -1.23 -13.22 -6.98
C VAL A 517 -0.48 -13.55 -5.70
N GLU A 518 -0.94 -14.58 -4.98
CA GLU A 518 -0.28 -15.06 -3.76
C GLU A 518 0.38 -16.42 -3.99
N THR A 519 -0.39 -17.41 -4.44
CA THR A 519 0.07 -18.78 -4.62
C THR A 519 0.61 -19.03 -6.03
N PRO A 520 1.43 -20.09 -6.25
CA PRO A 520 1.84 -20.52 -7.59
C PRO A 520 0.64 -20.76 -8.51
N GLU A 521 -0.45 -21.34 -8.00
CA GLU A 521 -1.67 -21.56 -8.79
C GLU A 521 -2.33 -20.24 -9.22
N HIS A 522 -2.39 -19.21 -8.34
CA HIS A 522 -2.86 -17.89 -8.73
C HIS A 522 -2.00 -17.27 -9.83
N ALA A 523 -0.67 -17.44 -9.75
CA ALA A 523 0.25 -16.94 -10.76
C ALA A 523 0.01 -17.60 -12.12
N ILE A 524 -0.11 -18.93 -12.16
CA ILE A 524 -0.36 -19.67 -13.40
C ILE A 524 -1.74 -19.32 -13.96
N ASN A 525 -2.78 -19.21 -13.13
CA ASN A 525 -4.11 -18.81 -13.56
C ASN A 525 -4.12 -17.42 -14.21
N CYS A 526 -3.48 -16.44 -13.58
CA CYS A 526 -3.36 -15.09 -14.12
C CYS A 526 -2.53 -15.09 -15.43
N PHE A 527 -1.41 -15.81 -15.47
CA PHE A 527 -0.63 -15.99 -16.68
C PHE A 527 -1.44 -16.59 -17.82
N MET A 528 -2.15 -17.68 -17.57
CA MET A 528 -3.00 -18.35 -18.59
C MET A 528 -4.17 -17.49 -19.06
N GLY A 529 -4.72 -16.65 -18.18
CA GLY A 529 -5.88 -15.79 -18.46
C GLY A 529 -5.56 -14.47 -19.15
N THR A 530 -4.27 -14.12 -19.32
CA THR A 530 -3.81 -12.84 -19.89
C THR A 530 -2.84 -13.05 -21.05
N ASN A 531 -2.46 -11.99 -21.74
CA ASN A 531 -1.46 -12.04 -22.81
C ASN A 531 -0.03 -11.75 -22.30
N ILE A 532 0.33 -12.22 -21.12
CA ILE A 532 1.70 -12.27 -20.64
C ILE A 532 2.46 -13.32 -21.46
N ASP A 533 3.67 -12.99 -21.93
CA ASP A 533 4.44 -13.88 -22.79
C ASP A 533 5.12 -15.00 -22.00
N TYR A 534 5.70 -14.67 -20.83
CA TYR A 534 6.42 -15.61 -19.98
C TYR A 534 6.08 -15.43 -18.51
N LEU A 535 6.09 -16.57 -17.76
CA LEU A 535 6.07 -16.60 -16.30
C LEU A 535 7.39 -17.21 -15.80
N TYR A 536 8.10 -16.49 -14.96
CA TYR A 536 9.39 -16.91 -14.43
C TYR A 536 9.35 -17.16 -12.93
N PHE A 537 9.51 -18.43 -12.53
CA PHE A 537 9.74 -18.83 -11.14
C PHE A 537 11.23 -18.72 -10.83
N TYR A 538 11.67 -17.56 -10.38
CA TYR A 538 13.09 -17.22 -10.34
C TYR A 538 13.89 -18.00 -9.28
N ASP A 539 13.26 -18.50 -8.20
CA ASP A 539 13.93 -19.33 -7.19
C ASP A 539 14.33 -20.69 -7.77
N LEU A 540 13.54 -21.22 -8.70
CA LEU A 540 13.75 -22.51 -9.36
C LEU A 540 14.40 -22.37 -10.76
N LYS A 541 14.57 -21.15 -11.25
CA LYS A 541 15.04 -20.87 -12.62
C LYS A 541 14.16 -21.51 -13.71
N LEU A 542 12.85 -21.64 -13.46
CA LEU A 542 11.88 -22.19 -14.40
C LEU A 542 11.17 -21.08 -15.17
N LEU A 543 11.31 -21.10 -16.49
CA LEU A 543 10.61 -20.21 -17.41
C LEU A 543 9.48 -20.96 -18.08
N ILE A 544 8.28 -20.37 -18.01
CA ILE A 544 7.05 -20.96 -18.51
C ILE A 544 6.54 -20.15 -19.69
N CYS A 545 6.21 -20.80 -20.80
CA CYS A 545 5.47 -20.20 -21.91
C CYS A 545 4.23 -21.03 -22.26
N LYS A 546 3.29 -20.42 -22.96
CA LYS A 546 2.08 -21.10 -23.43
C LYS A 546 2.40 -21.91 -24.69
N LYS A 547 1.93 -23.15 -24.75
CA LYS A 547 1.99 -23.93 -26.00
C LYS A 547 1.19 -23.23 -27.09
N LYS A 548 1.80 -23.11 -28.27
CA LYS A 548 1.09 -22.66 -29.48
C LYS A 548 0.07 -23.73 -29.84
N VAL A 549 -1.20 -23.36 -29.85
CA VAL A 549 -2.31 -24.24 -30.29
C VAL A 549 -2.34 -24.29 -31.81
#